data_ea5e53cd2a89ed1da5b5329ded18eaf9
#
_entry.id   ea5e53cd2a89ed1da5b5329ded18eaf9
#
_cell.length_a   1.000
_cell.length_b   1.000
_cell.length_c   1.000
_cell.angle_alpha   90.00
_cell.angle_beta   90.00
_cell.angle_gamma   90.00
#
_symmetry.space_group_name_H-M   'P 1'
#
loop_
_entity.id
_entity.type
_entity.pdbx_description
1 polymer ?
#
loop_
_entity_poly.entity_id
_entity_poly.type
_entity_poly.pdbx_seq_one_letter_code
_entity_poly.pdbx_strand_id
1 'polypeptide(L)'
;IEDRRYPPEPQENILYFIEKNAPLLEPWQREVVRIVRKISQYFYPQKQTQVMNEGWATFWHYTILNHLYDEGKISDRFMIEVLHSHTNVVYQPPYNSRYYSGINPYALGFAMFTDLRRICEHPTEEDRYWFPDYAGTNWVDTLHFAMQNFKDESFISQFLSPKVMRDMKLFAIDD
;
A
#
# COMPACT_ATOMS: atom_id res chain seq x y z
N ILE A 1 34.29 21.08 19.37
CA ILE A 1 34.17 19.74 18.75
C ILE A 1 32.89 19.19 19.32
N GLU A 2 31.77 19.46 18.61
CA GLU A 2 30.51 18.82 18.94
C GLU A 2 30.64 17.34 18.63
N ASP A 3 30.67 16.55 19.67
CA ASP A 3 30.57 15.11 19.60
C ASP A 3 29.26 14.78 18.88
N ARG A 4 29.35 14.29 17.64
CA ARG A 4 28.18 13.84 16.89
C ARG A 4 27.61 12.61 17.59
N ARG A 5 26.71 12.86 18.54
CA ARG A 5 26.05 11.81 19.33
C ARG A 5 25.15 10.90 18.51
N TYR A 6 24.85 11.28 17.28
CA TYR A 6 24.01 10.50 16.38
C TYR A 6 24.70 10.38 15.03
N PRO A 7 24.89 9.17 14.51
CA PRO A 7 25.36 9.01 13.14
C PRO A 7 24.34 9.64 12.17
N PRO A 8 24.83 10.24 11.07
CA PRO A 8 23.96 10.87 10.08
C PRO A 8 23.07 9.89 9.30
N GLU A 9 23.35 8.59 9.43
CA GLU A 9 22.57 7.50 8.83
C GLU A 9 22.15 6.51 9.92
N PRO A 10 21.00 5.82 9.75
CA PRO A 10 20.56 4.81 10.71
C PRO A 10 21.64 3.75 10.95
N GLN A 11 21.96 3.45 12.18
CA GLN A 11 22.95 2.42 12.56
C GLN A 11 22.53 1.00 12.12
N GLU A 12 21.26 0.83 11.82
CA GLU A 12 20.64 -0.43 11.41
C GLU A 12 20.89 -0.79 9.94
N ASN A 13 21.57 0.07 9.18
CA ASN A 13 21.90 -0.25 7.80
C ASN A 13 23.09 -1.21 7.73
N ILE A 14 22.79 -2.50 7.70
CA ILE A 14 23.79 -3.58 7.66
C ILE A 14 24.77 -3.45 6.49
N LEU A 15 24.30 -2.96 5.33
CA LEU A 15 25.18 -2.77 4.16
C LEU A 15 26.19 -1.65 4.40
N TYR A 16 25.80 -0.60 5.11
CA TYR A 16 26.73 0.46 5.53
C TYR A 16 27.79 -0.07 6.49
N PHE A 17 27.37 -0.84 7.48
CA PHE A 17 28.29 -1.47 8.42
C PHE A 17 29.30 -2.37 7.71
N ILE A 18 28.84 -3.23 6.78
CA ILE A 18 29.70 -4.12 5.98
C ILE A 18 30.66 -3.30 5.12
N GLU A 19 30.16 -2.28 4.41
CA GLU A 19 30.99 -1.38 3.58
C GLU A 19 32.16 -0.78 4.38
N LYS A 20 31.90 -0.36 5.63
CA LYS A 20 32.91 0.33 6.44
C LYS A 20 33.82 -0.60 7.23
N ASN A 21 33.32 -1.71 7.73
CA ASN A 21 33.97 -2.48 8.76
C ASN A 21 34.41 -3.90 8.35
N ALA A 22 33.96 -4.44 7.20
CA ALA A 22 34.32 -5.80 6.82
C ALA A 22 35.83 -5.89 6.42
N PRO A 23 36.67 -6.62 7.18
CA PRO A 23 38.13 -6.60 7.00
C PRO A 23 38.60 -7.34 5.73
N LEU A 24 37.79 -8.31 5.26
CA LEU A 24 38.15 -9.19 4.14
C LEU A 24 37.67 -8.68 2.77
N LEU A 25 36.96 -7.55 2.71
CA LEU A 25 36.48 -7.01 1.44
C LEU A 25 37.60 -6.28 0.70
N GLU A 26 37.84 -6.71 -0.51
CA GLU A 26 38.67 -5.99 -1.48
C GLU A 26 38.03 -4.63 -1.87
N PRO A 27 38.83 -3.63 -2.34
CA PRO A 27 38.31 -2.31 -2.70
C PRO A 27 37.13 -2.34 -3.66
N TRP A 28 37.19 -3.17 -4.68
CA TRP A 28 36.09 -3.28 -5.67
C TRP A 28 34.84 -3.93 -5.07
N GLN A 29 34.98 -4.85 -4.11
CA GLN A 29 33.84 -5.46 -3.41
C GLN A 29 33.14 -4.46 -2.53
N ARG A 30 33.90 -3.58 -1.85
CA ARG A 30 33.32 -2.46 -1.07
C ARG A 30 32.53 -1.51 -1.96
N GLU A 31 33.03 -1.23 -3.17
CA GLU A 31 32.33 -0.39 -4.12
C GLU A 31 31.01 -1.03 -4.58
N VAL A 32 30.96 -2.34 -4.83
CA VAL A 32 29.73 -3.07 -5.13
C VAL A 32 28.74 -2.97 -3.97
N VAL A 33 29.17 -3.21 -2.73
CA VAL A 33 28.31 -3.07 -1.53
C VAL A 33 27.76 -1.66 -1.41
N ARG A 34 28.59 -0.64 -1.68
CA ARG A 34 28.19 0.78 -1.67
C ARG A 34 27.12 1.08 -2.72
N ILE A 35 27.28 0.54 -3.93
CA ILE A 35 26.30 0.71 -5.03
C ILE A 35 24.98 0.06 -4.64
N VAL A 36 25.01 -1.20 -4.18
CA VAL A 36 23.80 -1.92 -3.73
C VAL A 36 23.10 -1.17 -2.60
N ARG A 37 23.84 -0.66 -1.63
CA ARG A 37 23.28 0.16 -0.54
C ARG A 37 22.56 1.39 -1.05
N LYS A 38 23.20 2.16 -1.97
CA LYS A 38 22.57 3.36 -2.53
C LYS A 38 21.31 3.05 -3.33
N ILE A 39 21.32 1.99 -4.12
CA ILE A 39 20.16 1.52 -4.87
C ILE A 39 19.03 1.11 -3.89
N SER A 40 19.36 0.34 -2.86
CA SER A 40 18.40 -0.08 -1.84
C SER A 40 17.78 1.13 -1.11
N GLN A 41 18.60 2.13 -0.74
CA GLN A 41 18.11 3.37 -0.13
C GLN A 41 17.19 4.18 -1.05
N TYR A 42 17.47 4.19 -2.34
CA TYR A 42 16.61 4.86 -3.33
C TYR A 42 15.24 4.19 -3.46
N PHE A 43 15.18 2.85 -3.46
CA PHE A 43 13.93 2.12 -3.60
C PHE A 43 13.17 1.90 -2.27
N TYR A 44 13.81 2.13 -1.13
CA TYR A 44 13.21 1.86 0.18
C TYR A 44 11.91 2.66 0.43
N PRO A 45 11.82 3.97 0.16
CA PRO A 45 10.57 4.72 0.31
C PRO A 45 9.45 4.19 -0.58
N GLN A 46 9.76 3.80 -1.82
CA GLN A 46 8.77 3.23 -2.76
C GLN A 46 8.20 1.91 -2.24
N LYS A 47 9.05 1.07 -1.65
CA LYS A 47 8.61 -0.18 -1.03
C LYS A 47 7.71 0.06 0.20
N GLN A 48 7.92 1.15 0.93
CA GLN A 48 7.11 1.50 2.11
C GLN A 48 5.74 2.09 1.77
N THR A 49 5.48 2.43 0.52
CA THR A 49 4.24 3.06 0.04
C THR A 49 3.60 2.30 -1.12
N GLN A 50 3.94 1.04 -1.29
CA GLN A 50 3.47 0.24 -2.42
C GLN A 50 1.95 0.00 -2.36
N VAL A 51 1.43 -0.42 -1.21
CA VAL A 51 -0.02 -0.66 -1.02
C VAL A 51 -0.81 0.63 -1.22
N MET A 52 -0.32 1.73 -0.67
CA MET A 52 -0.97 3.03 -0.83
C MET A 52 -0.95 3.52 -2.27
N ASN A 53 0.22 3.52 -2.93
CA ASN A 53 0.34 4.04 -4.30
C ASN A 53 -0.46 3.21 -5.30
N GLU A 54 -0.35 1.89 -5.23
CA GLU A 54 -1.07 0.99 -6.15
C GLU A 54 -2.57 0.97 -5.85
N GLY A 55 -2.93 1.01 -4.57
CA GLY A 55 -4.33 1.13 -4.15
C GLY A 55 -4.95 2.45 -4.59
N TRP A 56 -4.24 3.56 -4.43
CA TRP A 56 -4.67 4.87 -4.89
C TRP A 56 -4.89 4.91 -6.40
N ALA A 57 -3.91 4.41 -7.16
CA ALA A 57 -3.99 4.38 -8.61
C ALA A 57 -5.18 3.54 -9.10
N THR A 58 -5.36 2.32 -8.55
CA THR A 58 -6.49 1.44 -8.92
C THR A 58 -7.83 2.00 -8.49
N PHE A 59 -7.94 2.60 -7.30
CA PHE A 59 -9.14 3.23 -6.80
C PHE A 59 -9.60 4.39 -7.70
N TRP A 60 -8.69 5.31 -8.05
CA TRP A 60 -9.04 6.44 -8.91
C TRP A 60 -9.29 6.03 -10.35
N HIS A 61 -8.51 5.08 -10.88
CA HIS A 61 -8.77 4.52 -12.21
C HIS A 61 -10.20 3.96 -12.29
N TYR A 62 -10.59 3.14 -11.32
CA TYR A 62 -11.95 2.59 -11.25
C TYR A 62 -13.01 3.69 -11.09
N THR A 63 -12.81 4.61 -10.16
CA THR A 63 -13.76 5.68 -9.84
C THR A 63 -13.98 6.62 -11.02
N ILE A 64 -12.91 7.06 -11.69
CA ILE A 64 -12.98 7.97 -12.84
C ILE A 64 -13.67 7.30 -14.03
N LEU A 65 -13.31 6.05 -14.33
CA LEU A 65 -13.88 5.36 -15.49
C LEU A 65 -15.36 5.01 -15.29
N ASN A 66 -15.78 4.66 -14.08
CA ASN A 66 -17.21 4.50 -13.77
C ASN A 66 -17.96 5.83 -13.94
N HIS A 67 -17.41 6.93 -13.43
CA HIS A 67 -18.02 8.25 -13.60
C HIS A 67 -18.16 8.66 -15.08
N LEU A 68 -17.13 8.44 -15.90
CA LEU A 68 -17.17 8.71 -17.32
C LEU A 68 -18.19 7.82 -18.07
N TYR A 69 -18.35 6.58 -17.60
CA TYR A 69 -19.36 5.68 -18.14
C TYR A 69 -20.78 6.15 -17.79
N ASP A 70 -21.04 6.52 -16.54
CA ASP A 70 -22.32 7.05 -16.07
C ASP A 70 -22.71 8.34 -16.80
N GLU A 71 -21.73 9.17 -17.18
CA GLU A 71 -21.93 10.36 -18.01
C GLU A 71 -22.09 10.05 -19.52
N GLY A 72 -22.04 8.78 -19.92
CA GLY A 72 -22.15 8.37 -21.32
C GLY A 72 -20.95 8.74 -22.21
N LYS A 73 -19.80 9.05 -21.61
CA LYS A 73 -18.58 9.45 -22.34
C LYS A 73 -17.76 8.27 -22.85
N ILE A 74 -17.99 7.08 -22.34
CA ILE A 74 -17.36 5.84 -22.80
C ILE A 74 -18.40 4.78 -23.09
N SER A 75 -18.10 3.88 -24.05
CA SER A 75 -19.03 2.85 -24.48
C SER A 75 -19.05 1.64 -23.56
N ASP A 76 -20.16 0.86 -23.59
CA ASP A 76 -20.30 -0.42 -22.87
C ASP A 76 -19.14 -1.38 -23.16
N ARG A 77 -18.75 -1.49 -24.43
CA ARG A 77 -17.66 -2.36 -24.85
C ARG A 77 -16.34 -1.98 -24.17
N PHE A 78 -16.01 -0.68 -24.17
CA PHE A 78 -14.79 -0.19 -23.52
C PHE A 78 -14.85 -0.43 -22.01
N MET A 79 -16.02 -0.18 -21.38
CA MET A 79 -16.17 -0.41 -19.95
C MET A 79 -16.01 -1.88 -19.55
N ILE A 80 -16.51 -2.82 -20.37
CA ILE A 80 -16.31 -4.26 -20.15
C ILE A 80 -14.82 -4.61 -20.22
N GLU A 81 -14.07 -4.08 -21.18
CA GLU A 81 -12.62 -4.30 -21.32
C GLU A 81 -11.86 -3.73 -20.10
N VAL A 82 -12.24 -2.55 -19.63
CA VAL A 82 -11.70 -1.91 -18.43
C VAL A 82 -11.96 -2.77 -17.18
N LEU A 83 -13.20 -3.19 -16.96
CA LEU A 83 -13.56 -4.02 -15.80
C LEU A 83 -12.82 -5.36 -15.79
N HIS A 84 -12.68 -5.99 -16.96
CA HIS A 84 -11.91 -7.23 -17.10
C HIS A 84 -10.42 -7.00 -16.73
N SER A 85 -9.81 -5.94 -17.25
CA SER A 85 -8.43 -5.58 -16.93
C SER A 85 -8.26 -5.25 -15.44
N HIS A 86 -9.15 -4.43 -14.89
CA HIS A 86 -9.14 -4.05 -13.47
C HIS A 86 -9.25 -5.27 -12.54
N THR A 87 -10.20 -6.18 -12.84
CA THR A 87 -10.39 -7.40 -12.06
C THR A 87 -9.12 -8.26 -12.01
N ASN A 88 -8.39 -8.35 -13.13
CA ASN A 88 -7.13 -9.08 -13.18
C ASN A 88 -6.03 -8.43 -12.31
N VAL A 89 -5.98 -7.09 -12.28
CA VAL A 89 -5.00 -6.36 -11.46
C VAL A 89 -5.27 -6.54 -9.98
N VAL A 90 -6.53 -6.44 -9.54
CA VAL A 90 -6.92 -6.55 -8.13
C VAL A 90 -7.25 -7.97 -7.69
N TYR A 91 -6.95 -8.99 -8.51
CA TYR A 91 -7.22 -10.37 -8.15
C TYR A 91 -6.29 -10.83 -7.02
N GLN A 92 -6.88 -11.32 -5.94
CA GLN A 92 -6.17 -11.95 -4.83
C GLN A 92 -6.42 -13.46 -4.85
N PRO A 93 -5.40 -14.28 -5.17
CA PRO A 93 -5.55 -15.73 -5.05
C PRO A 93 -5.87 -16.14 -3.61
N PRO A 94 -6.74 -17.15 -3.40
CA PRO A 94 -6.96 -17.72 -2.08
C PRO A 94 -5.67 -18.23 -1.44
N TYR A 95 -5.57 -18.15 -0.12
CA TYR A 95 -4.37 -18.53 0.64
C TYR A 95 -3.88 -19.97 0.35
N ASN A 96 -4.81 -20.91 0.15
CA ASN A 96 -4.51 -22.32 -0.18
C ASN A 96 -4.29 -22.57 -1.68
N SER A 97 -4.28 -21.56 -2.51
CA SER A 97 -4.01 -21.68 -3.94
C SER A 97 -2.51 -21.85 -4.21
N ARG A 98 -2.16 -22.70 -5.17
CA ARG A 98 -0.78 -22.79 -5.67
C ARG A 98 -0.24 -21.51 -6.29
N TYR A 99 -1.12 -20.57 -6.61
CA TYR A 99 -0.78 -19.26 -7.16
C TYR A 99 -0.65 -18.17 -6.10
N TYR A 100 -0.84 -18.52 -4.82
CA TYR A 100 -0.68 -17.55 -3.74
C TYR A 100 0.81 -17.22 -3.54
N SER A 101 1.16 -15.98 -3.71
CA SER A 101 2.53 -15.45 -3.54
C SER A 101 2.61 -14.32 -2.49
N GLY A 102 1.61 -14.24 -1.63
CA GLY A 102 1.43 -13.17 -0.66
C GLY A 102 0.19 -12.30 -0.97
N ILE A 103 0.02 -11.26 -0.19
CA ILE A 103 -1.08 -10.31 -0.39
C ILE A 103 -0.73 -9.41 -1.58
N ASN A 104 -1.65 -9.31 -2.54
CA ASN A 104 -1.53 -8.41 -3.67
C ASN A 104 -1.71 -6.95 -3.19
N PRO A 105 -0.70 -6.07 -3.30
CA PRO A 105 -0.80 -4.69 -2.83
C PRO A 105 -1.89 -3.88 -3.56
N TYR A 106 -2.15 -4.16 -4.84
CA TYR A 106 -3.24 -3.56 -5.59
C TYR A 106 -4.61 -3.94 -5.01
N ALA A 107 -4.80 -5.24 -4.72
CA ALA A 107 -6.05 -5.75 -4.14
C ALA A 107 -6.30 -5.15 -2.75
N LEU A 108 -5.30 -5.19 -1.87
CA LEU A 108 -5.43 -4.67 -0.51
C LEU A 108 -5.67 -3.15 -0.53
N GLY A 109 -4.84 -2.41 -1.24
CA GLY A 109 -4.96 -0.96 -1.31
C GLY A 109 -6.29 -0.51 -1.92
N PHE A 110 -6.74 -1.14 -3.01
CA PHE A 110 -8.05 -0.88 -3.62
C PHE A 110 -9.20 -1.16 -2.65
N ALA A 111 -9.17 -2.31 -1.98
CA ALA A 111 -10.19 -2.67 -0.99
C ALA A 111 -10.24 -1.67 0.16
N MET A 112 -9.09 -1.25 0.70
CA MET A 112 -9.01 -0.30 1.79
C MET A 112 -9.51 1.10 1.39
N PHE A 113 -9.10 1.66 0.25
CA PHE A 113 -9.58 2.96 -0.21
C PHE A 113 -11.07 2.95 -0.54
N THR A 114 -11.57 1.86 -1.15
CA THR A 114 -12.99 1.69 -1.45
C THR A 114 -13.82 1.62 -0.16
N ASP A 115 -13.33 0.88 0.83
CA ASP A 115 -14.03 0.76 2.10
C ASP A 115 -13.95 2.03 2.94
N LEU A 116 -12.83 2.73 2.93
CA LEU A 116 -12.69 4.03 3.59
C LEU A 116 -13.67 5.06 3.01
N ARG A 117 -13.83 5.10 1.68
CA ARG A 117 -14.88 5.90 1.04
C ARG A 117 -16.27 5.50 1.54
N ARG A 118 -16.58 4.22 1.59
CA ARG A 118 -17.87 3.71 2.10
C ARG A 118 -18.09 4.12 3.57
N ILE A 119 -17.08 4.01 4.43
CA ILE A 119 -17.14 4.44 5.84
C ILE A 119 -17.48 5.93 5.94
N CYS A 120 -16.92 6.75 5.07
CA CYS A 120 -17.24 8.17 5.04
C CYS A 120 -18.67 8.44 4.54
N GLU A 121 -19.10 7.78 3.45
CA GLU A 121 -20.40 8.05 2.80
C GLU A 121 -21.57 7.33 3.50
N HIS A 122 -21.38 6.07 3.89
CA HIS A 122 -22.44 5.17 4.38
C HIS A 122 -21.97 4.33 5.57
N PRO A 123 -21.61 4.95 6.72
CA PRO A 123 -21.08 4.23 7.87
C PRO A 123 -22.13 3.36 8.55
N THR A 124 -21.76 2.14 8.88
CA THR A 124 -22.51 1.25 9.77
C THR A 124 -22.23 1.60 11.25
N GLU A 125 -22.92 0.93 12.20
CA GLU A 125 -22.61 1.05 13.62
C GLU A 125 -21.20 0.53 13.97
N GLU A 126 -20.78 -0.58 13.32
CA GLU A 126 -19.43 -1.12 13.45
C GLU A 126 -18.38 -0.11 12.98
N ASP A 127 -18.64 0.58 11.87
CA ASP A 127 -17.73 1.61 11.34
C ASP A 127 -17.62 2.81 12.28
N ARG A 128 -18.73 3.25 12.87
CA ARG A 128 -18.75 4.35 13.87
C ARG A 128 -18.00 4.00 15.14
N TYR A 129 -17.99 2.73 15.50
CA TYR A 129 -17.23 2.24 16.65
C TYR A 129 -15.72 2.22 16.36
N TRP A 130 -15.32 1.68 15.20
CA TRP A 130 -13.91 1.53 14.85
C TRP A 130 -13.27 2.80 14.28
N PHE A 131 -14.05 3.63 13.60
CA PHE A 131 -13.59 4.83 12.90
C PHE A 131 -14.42 6.07 13.25
N PRO A 132 -14.55 6.45 14.54
CA PRO A 132 -15.41 7.55 14.95
C PRO A 132 -15.04 8.90 14.30
N ASP A 133 -13.76 9.10 14.00
CA ASP A 133 -13.25 10.36 13.43
C ASP A 133 -13.49 10.48 11.91
N TYR A 134 -13.76 9.37 11.23
CA TYR A 134 -13.89 9.30 9.76
C TYR A 134 -15.31 8.96 9.30
N ALA A 135 -16.09 8.26 10.13
CA ALA A 135 -17.44 7.82 9.78
C ALA A 135 -18.38 9.00 9.53
N GLY A 136 -18.87 9.15 8.30
CA GLY A 136 -19.77 10.23 7.90
C GLY A 136 -19.09 11.53 7.53
N THR A 137 -17.78 11.54 7.30
CA THR A 137 -16.99 12.71 6.87
C THR A 137 -16.93 12.84 5.35
N ASN A 138 -16.26 13.90 4.85
CA ASN A 138 -15.96 14.02 3.41
C ASN A 138 -14.91 12.96 3.01
N TRP A 139 -15.30 12.03 2.15
CA TRP A 139 -14.42 10.95 1.73
C TRP A 139 -13.20 11.42 0.94
N VAL A 140 -13.33 12.47 0.12
CA VAL A 140 -12.20 13.00 -0.67
C VAL A 140 -11.12 13.55 0.25
N ASP A 141 -11.52 14.37 1.23
CA ASP A 141 -10.59 14.96 2.19
C ASP A 141 -9.92 13.87 3.05
N THR A 142 -10.70 12.87 3.47
CA THR A 142 -10.18 11.73 4.26
C THR A 142 -9.17 10.89 3.47
N LEU A 143 -9.45 10.59 2.20
CA LEU A 143 -8.52 9.85 1.36
C LEU A 143 -7.25 10.65 1.08
N HIS A 144 -7.36 11.95 0.82
CA HIS A 144 -6.20 12.83 0.68
C HIS A 144 -5.37 12.92 1.95
N PHE A 145 -6.02 13.03 3.10
CA PHE A 145 -5.34 13.00 4.40
C PHE A 145 -4.55 11.70 4.59
N ALA A 146 -5.15 10.57 4.27
CA ALA A 146 -4.47 9.28 4.33
C ALA A 146 -3.22 9.25 3.43
N MET A 147 -3.34 9.66 2.17
CA MET A 147 -2.22 9.67 1.21
C MET A 147 -1.09 10.62 1.61
N GLN A 148 -1.38 11.72 2.26
CA GLN A 148 -0.38 12.72 2.62
C GLN A 148 0.40 12.39 3.91
N ASN A 149 -0.19 11.60 4.81
CA ASN A 149 0.32 11.46 6.17
C ASN A 149 0.76 10.05 6.55
N PHE A 150 0.49 9.04 5.72
CA PHE A 150 0.73 7.64 6.06
C PHE A 150 1.66 6.96 5.05
N LYS A 151 2.30 5.90 5.50
CA LYS A 151 2.95 4.88 4.68
C LYS A 151 2.23 3.54 4.92
N ASP A 152 2.53 2.50 4.13
CA ASP A 152 1.78 1.24 4.13
C ASP A 152 1.52 0.69 5.53
N GLU A 153 2.55 0.57 6.36
CA GLU A 153 2.43 0.03 7.72
C GLU A 153 1.43 0.82 8.57
N SER A 154 1.58 2.14 8.61
CA SER A 154 0.71 3.01 9.41
C SER A 154 -0.68 3.16 8.78
N PHE A 155 -0.79 3.13 7.45
CA PHE A 155 -2.06 3.14 6.73
C PHE A 155 -2.87 1.87 7.04
N ILE A 156 -2.24 0.70 6.93
CA ILE A 156 -2.88 -0.58 7.25
C ILE A 156 -3.29 -0.60 8.73
N SER A 157 -2.41 -0.21 9.64
CA SER A 157 -2.72 -0.19 11.07
C SER A 157 -3.88 0.73 11.42
N GLN A 158 -4.03 1.86 10.71
CA GLN A 158 -5.05 2.86 11.01
C GLN A 158 -6.39 2.62 10.29
N PHE A 159 -6.35 2.12 9.05
CA PHE A 159 -7.53 2.11 8.16
C PHE A 159 -7.97 0.71 7.70
N LEU A 160 -7.30 -0.36 8.13
CA LEU A 160 -7.76 -1.72 7.80
C LEU A 160 -9.01 -2.06 8.62
N SER A 161 -10.16 -2.03 7.97
CA SER A 161 -11.44 -2.27 8.63
C SER A 161 -11.71 -3.76 8.88
N PRO A 162 -12.55 -4.11 9.88
CA PRO A 162 -13.03 -5.47 10.08
C PRO A 162 -13.72 -6.03 8.83
N LYS A 163 -14.40 -5.18 8.04
CA LYS A 163 -15.03 -5.59 6.78
C LYS A 163 -13.98 -6.05 5.76
N VAL A 164 -12.95 -5.24 5.50
CA VAL A 164 -11.87 -5.61 4.56
C VAL A 164 -11.16 -6.88 5.04
N MET A 165 -10.90 -7.01 6.34
CA MET A 165 -10.30 -8.23 6.91
C MET A 165 -11.16 -9.47 6.61
N ARG A 166 -12.47 -9.38 6.79
CA ARG A 166 -13.41 -10.49 6.50
C ARG A 166 -13.48 -10.80 5.01
N ASP A 167 -13.63 -9.79 4.17
CA ASP A 167 -13.79 -9.94 2.72
C ASP A 167 -12.56 -10.57 2.07
N MET A 168 -11.37 -10.15 2.50
CA MET A 168 -10.10 -10.65 1.99
C MET A 168 -9.59 -11.90 2.73
N LYS A 169 -10.29 -12.35 3.78
CA LYS A 169 -9.91 -13.51 4.60
C LYS A 169 -8.47 -13.40 5.12
N LEU A 170 -8.13 -12.24 5.68
CA LEU A 170 -6.77 -11.94 6.15
C LEU A 170 -6.38 -12.68 7.45
N PHE A 171 -7.31 -13.39 8.08
CA PHE A 171 -7.06 -14.31 9.17
C PHE A 171 -7.50 -15.70 8.72
N ALA A 172 -6.60 -16.66 8.77
CA ALA A 172 -6.93 -18.07 8.72
C ALA A 172 -7.05 -18.56 10.16
N ILE A 173 -8.18 -19.25 10.47
CA ILE A 173 -8.24 -20.11 11.63
C ILE A 173 -7.74 -21.46 11.12
N ASP A 174 -6.53 -21.84 11.52
CA ASP A 174 -6.07 -23.21 11.32
C ASP A 174 -6.78 -24.07 12.38
N ASP A 175 -7.73 -24.89 11.92
CA ASP A 175 -8.36 -25.95 12.72
C ASP A 175 -7.41 -27.13 12.87
#